data_d837b8705dd74a5becc14d244fdc5f90
#
_entry.id   d837b8705dd74a5becc14d244fdc5f90
#
_cell.length_a   1.000
_cell.length_b   1.000
_cell.length_c   1.000
_cell.angle_alpha   90.00
_cell.angle_beta   90.00
_cell.angle_gamma   90.00
#
_symmetry.space_group_name_H-M   'P 1'
#
loop_
_entity.id
_entity.type
_entity.pdbx_description
1 polymer ?
#
loop_
_entity_poly.entity_id
_entity_poly.type
_entity_poly.pdbx_seq_one_letter_code
_entity_poly.pdbx_strand_id
1 'polypeptide(L)'
;VQLGAILKEILAPGQYAENVATVPGSSNRVEYAVKLPGQSGTVWLPIDAKFPGDTYAHLQDAQASGDPAAVAAARRQLETVVRQEAKDIHDKYIEVPYTTAFGILFLPFEGLYAEVVNCGLPEILQRDYKINIAGPSTMAALLNALQMGFRTLAIQKRSGEVWQILGAVKTEFEKFGSGLQSMQRLSLIHISE
;
A
#
# COMPACT_ATOMS: atom_id res chain seq x y z
N VAL A 1 2.76 5.89 -17.49
CA VAL A 1 3.85 5.00 -17.96
C VAL A 1 4.90 4.80 -16.88
N GLN A 2 5.38 5.85 -16.21
CA GLN A 2 6.47 5.75 -15.22
C GLN A 2 6.04 5.05 -13.93
N LEU A 3 4.88 5.37 -13.37
CA LEU A 3 4.35 4.73 -12.16
C LEU A 3 4.19 3.22 -12.34
N GLY A 4 3.60 2.79 -13.46
CA GLY A 4 3.44 1.36 -13.76
C GLY A 4 4.77 0.61 -13.88
N ALA A 5 5.82 1.25 -14.42
CA ALA A 5 7.15 0.66 -14.48
C ALA A 5 7.74 0.44 -13.08
N ILE A 6 7.62 1.43 -12.18
CA ILE A 6 8.09 1.35 -10.78
C ILE A 6 7.33 0.22 -10.03
N LEU A 7 6.01 0.16 -10.18
CA LEU A 7 5.19 -0.89 -9.54
C LEU A 7 5.60 -2.28 -10.02
N LYS A 8 5.74 -2.46 -11.34
CA LYS A 8 6.12 -3.73 -11.96
C LYS A 8 7.53 -4.20 -11.56
N GLU A 9 8.44 -3.27 -11.35
CA GLU A 9 9.81 -3.59 -10.93
C GLU A 9 9.87 -4.08 -9.47
N ILE A 10 9.08 -3.46 -8.59
CA ILE A 10 9.19 -3.67 -7.14
C ILE A 10 8.19 -4.70 -6.61
N LEU A 11 6.96 -4.70 -7.10
CA LEU A 11 5.87 -5.55 -6.61
C LEU A 11 5.64 -6.77 -7.50
N ALA A 12 5.24 -7.88 -6.88
CA ALA A 12 4.79 -9.05 -7.63
C ALA A 12 3.43 -8.80 -8.32
N PRO A 13 3.13 -9.47 -9.46
CA PRO A 13 1.91 -9.24 -10.25
C PRO A 13 0.59 -9.37 -9.47
N GLY A 14 0.56 -10.11 -8.38
CA GLY A 14 -0.63 -10.26 -7.53
C GLY A 14 -0.79 -9.18 -6.46
N GLN A 15 0.19 -8.30 -6.25
CA GLN A 15 0.23 -7.32 -5.17
C GLN A 15 -0.34 -5.95 -5.54
N TYR A 16 -0.61 -5.70 -6.80
CA TYR A 16 -1.25 -4.47 -7.28
C TYR A 16 -2.20 -4.77 -8.44
N ALA A 17 -2.99 -3.80 -8.83
CA ALA A 17 -3.84 -3.85 -10.00
C ALA A 17 -3.95 -2.48 -10.67
N GLU A 18 -4.26 -2.47 -11.95
CA GLU A 18 -4.44 -1.27 -12.78
C GLU A 18 -5.93 -1.03 -13.02
N ASN A 19 -6.31 0.23 -13.17
CA ASN A 19 -7.67 0.65 -13.50
C ASN A 19 -8.74 0.03 -12.57
N VAL A 20 -8.60 0.26 -11.28
CA VAL A 20 -9.36 -0.38 -10.21
C VAL A 20 -10.50 0.50 -9.70
N ALA A 21 -11.69 -0.07 -9.59
CA ALA A 21 -12.77 0.52 -8.79
C ALA A 21 -12.51 0.16 -7.32
N THR A 22 -11.95 1.08 -6.55
CA THR A 22 -11.61 0.88 -5.13
C THR A 22 -12.80 1.03 -4.20
N VAL A 23 -13.84 1.75 -4.64
CA VAL A 23 -15.09 1.99 -3.93
C VAL A 23 -16.18 1.10 -4.53
N PRO A 24 -16.84 0.23 -3.74
CA PRO A 24 -17.91 -0.64 -4.24
C PRO A 24 -19.05 0.15 -4.86
N GLY A 25 -19.51 -0.27 -6.04
CA GLY A 25 -20.61 0.39 -6.77
C GLY A 25 -20.22 1.68 -7.48
N SER A 26 -18.99 2.17 -7.33
CA SER A 26 -18.51 3.36 -8.04
C SER A 26 -18.09 3.02 -9.47
N SER A 27 -18.38 3.93 -10.40
CA SER A 27 -17.84 3.90 -11.76
C SER A 27 -16.42 4.48 -11.85
N ASN A 28 -15.97 5.18 -10.80
CA ASN A 28 -14.64 5.77 -10.75
C ASN A 28 -13.57 4.67 -10.63
N ARG A 29 -12.50 4.83 -11.39
CA ARG A 29 -11.38 3.89 -11.38
C ARG A 29 -10.09 4.65 -11.17
N VAL A 30 -9.32 4.24 -10.18
CA VAL A 30 -7.97 4.75 -9.96
C VAL A 30 -6.99 4.08 -10.92
N GLU A 31 -5.96 4.80 -11.33
CA GLU A 31 -4.97 4.28 -12.29
C GLU A 31 -4.27 3.02 -11.75
N TYR A 32 -3.83 3.05 -10.50
CA TYR A 32 -3.23 1.90 -9.81
C TYR A 32 -3.72 1.79 -8.37
N ALA A 33 -3.77 0.56 -7.86
CA ALA A 33 -3.99 0.32 -6.44
C ALA A 33 -3.14 -0.88 -5.96
N VAL A 34 -2.51 -0.73 -4.79
CA VAL A 34 -1.79 -1.83 -4.13
C VAL A 34 -2.76 -2.62 -3.28
N LYS A 35 -2.66 -3.96 -3.34
CA LYS A 35 -3.46 -4.88 -2.55
C LYS A 35 -2.79 -5.10 -1.19
N LEU A 36 -3.41 -4.60 -0.14
CA LEU A 36 -2.98 -4.83 1.23
C LEU A 36 -3.85 -5.92 1.89
N PRO A 37 -3.29 -6.74 2.77
CA PRO A 37 -4.07 -7.70 3.55
C PRO A 37 -4.95 -6.96 4.56
N GLY A 38 -6.25 -7.24 4.54
CA GLY A 38 -7.23 -6.74 5.52
C GLY A 38 -7.83 -7.87 6.33
N GLN A 39 -8.56 -7.55 7.40
CA GLN A 39 -9.22 -8.54 8.27
C GLN A 39 -10.29 -9.35 7.53
N SER A 40 -11.01 -8.72 6.61
CA SER A 40 -12.11 -9.32 5.84
C SER A 40 -11.81 -9.45 4.34
N GLY A 41 -10.55 -9.32 3.92
CA GLY A 41 -10.17 -9.43 2.51
C GLY A 41 -9.13 -8.40 2.08
N THR A 42 -9.18 -8.00 0.82
CA THR A 42 -8.25 -7.01 0.25
C THR A 42 -8.65 -5.60 0.66
N VAL A 43 -7.70 -4.84 1.17
CA VAL A 43 -7.78 -3.39 1.35
C VAL A 43 -6.94 -2.72 0.28
N TRP A 44 -7.54 -1.80 -0.47
CA TRP A 44 -6.85 -1.12 -1.56
C TRP A 44 -6.12 0.13 -1.06
N LEU A 45 -4.86 0.31 -1.47
CA LEU A 45 -4.14 1.58 -1.38
C LEU A 45 -4.19 2.24 -2.75
N PRO A 46 -5.03 3.25 -2.97
CA PRO A 46 -5.14 3.93 -4.26
C PRO A 46 -3.92 4.82 -4.53
N ILE A 47 -3.43 4.77 -5.76
CA ILE A 47 -2.31 5.57 -6.25
C ILE A 47 -2.73 6.16 -7.60
N ASP A 48 -2.81 7.47 -7.66
CA ASP A 48 -3.16 8.17 -8.90
C ASP A 48 -2.02 9.08 -9.34
N ALA A 49 -1.65 9.00 -10.62
CA ALA A 49 -0.59 9.82 -11.19
C ALA A 49 -1.18 11.09 -11.80
N LYS A 50 -0.68 12.24 -11.36
CA LYS A 50 -1.09 13.54 -11.88
C LYS A 50 0.12 14.36 -12.31
N PHE A 51 -0.03 14.98 -13.46
CA PHE A 51 1.00 15.88 -13.98
C PHE A 51 0.41 17.21 -14.37
N PRO A 52 0.44 18.23 -13.48
CA PRO A 52 0.04 19.61 -13.81
C PRO A 52 1.11 20.29 -14.67
N GLY A 53 1.33 19.76 -15.90
CA GLY A 53 2.45 20.13 -16.76
C GLY A 53 2.51 21.61 -17.12
N ASP A 54 1.40 22.20 -17.51
CA ASP A 54 1.32 23.63 -17.87
C ASP A 54 1.63 24.53 -16.68
N THR A 55 1.08 24.19 -15.51
CA THR A 55 1.30 24.95 -14.27
C THR A 55 2.75 24.85 -13.80
N TYR A 56 3.36 23.67 -13.95
CA TYR A 56 4.76 23.46 -13.61
C TYR A 56 5.70 24.18 -14.60
N ALA A 57 5.40 24.15 -15.90
CA ALA A 57 6.14 24.89 -16.92
C ALA A 57 6.10 26.42 -16.65
N HIS A 58 4.92 26.96 -16.33
CA HIS A 58 4.79 28.37 -15.94
C HIS A 58 5.64 28.75 -14.72
N LEU A 59 5.74 27.83 -13.73
CA LEU A 59 6.62 28.06 -12.58
C LEU A 59 8.09 28.07 -12.99
N GLN A 60 8.52 27.17 -13.86
CA GLN A 60 9.90 27.16 -14.39
C GLN A 60 10.24 28.43 -15.18
N ASP A 61 9.32 28.87 -16.02
CA ASP A 61 9.49 30.14 -16.79
C ASP A 61 9.57 31.34 -15.86
N ALA A 62 8.72 31.42 -14.84
CA ALA A 62 8.76 32.45 -13.83
C ALA A 62 10.10 32.48 -13.06
N GLN A 63 10.59 31.30 -12.68
CA GLN A 63 11.90 31.15 -12.02
C GLN A 63 13.05 31.62 -12.94
N ALA A 64 12.98 31.26 -14.23
CA ALA A 64 13.96 31.68 -15.21
C ALA A 64 13.97 33.21 -15.47
N SER A 65 12.81 33.87 -15.35
CA SER A 65 12.69 35.31 -15.47
C SER A 65 13.32 36.10 -14.33
N GLY A 66 13.50 35.45 -13.16
CA GLY A 66 14.02 36.09 -11.96
C GLY A 66 13.05 37.07 -11.28
N ASP A 67 11.79 37.15 -11.72
CA ASP A 67 10.77 38.00 -11.11
C ASP A 67 10.11 37.32 -9.88
N PRO A 68 10.34 37.81 -8.65
CA PRO A 68 9.78 37.23 -7.46
C PRO A 68 8.25 37.22 -7.42
N ALA A 69 7.61 38.26 -8.03
CA ALA A 69 6.16 38.36 -8.08
C ALA A 69 5.55 37.28 -9.00
N ALA A 70 6.17 37.07 -10.17
CA ALA A 70 5.78 36.02 -11.10
C ALA A 70 5.96 34.61 -10.48
N VAL A 71 7.08 34.36 -9.81
CA VAL A 71 7.33 33.11 -9.09
C VAL A 71 6.27 32.87 -8.02
N ALA A 72 5.96 33.87 -7.19
CA ALA A 72 4.93 33.72 -6.16
C ALA A 72 3.53 33.46 -6.73
N ALA A 73 3.19 34.07 -7.87
CA ALA A 73 1.92 33.84 -8.56
C ALA A 73 1.84 32.40 -9.12
N ALA A 74 2.91 31.95 -9.80
CA ALA A 74 2.98 30.61 -10.37
C ALA A 74 2.94 29.51 -9.28
N ARG A 75 3.60 29.71 -8.14
CA ARG A 75 3.50 28.80 -6.98
C ARG A 75 2.08 28.68 -6.46
N ARG A 76 1.38 29.79 -6.25
CA ARG A 76 -0.03 29.76 -5.81
C ARG A 76 -0.93 29.02 -6.79
N GLN A 77 -0.68 29.13 -8.08
CA GLN A 77 -1.41 28.38 -9.09
C GLN A 77 -1.13 26.89 -8.99
N LEU A 78 0.14 26.49 -8.85
CA LEU A 78 0.53 25.10 -8.64
C LEU A 78 -0.12 24.51 -7.36
N GLU A 79 -0.07 25.25 -6.25
CA GLU A 79 -0.72 24.85 -5.00
C GLU A 79 -2.23 24.58 -5.19
N THR A 80 -2.92 25.47 -5.90
CA THR A 80 -4.36 25.36 -6.16
C THR A 80 -4.68 24.07 -6.94
N VAL A 81 -3.92 23.82 -8.00
CA VAL A 81 -4.09 22.62 -8.84
C VAL A 81 -3.80 21.35 -8.06
N VAL A 82 -2.69 21.30 -7.32
CA VAL A 82 -2.31 20.11 -6.53
C VAL A 82 -3.33 19.82 -5.42
N ARG A 83 -3.86 20.84 -4.76
CA ARG A 83 -4.95 20.68 -3.77
C ARG A 83 -6.22 20.11 -4.40
N GLN A 84 -6.59 20.59 -5.57
CA GLN A 84 -7.77 20.08 -6.28
C GLN A 84 -7.58 18.62 -6.69
N GLU A 85 -6.41 18.25 -7.20
CA GLU A 85 -6.10 16.85 -7.55
C GLU A 85 -6.14 15.93 -6.32
N ALA A 86 -5.59 16.38 -5.19
CA ALA A 86 -5.64 15.62 -3.95
C ALA A 86 -7.08 15.43 -3.45
N LYS A 87 -7.90 16.48 -3.51
CA LYS A 87 -9.32 16.41 -3.18
C LYS A 87 -10.06 15.42 -4.08
N ASP A 88 -9.79 15.45 -5.37
CA ASP A 88 -10.41 14.57 -6.36
C ASP A 88 -10.07 13.10 -6.10
N ILE A 89 -8.81 12.80 -5.76
CA ILE A 89 -8.37 11.44 -5.39
C ILE A 89 -9.10 10.98 -4.14
N HIS A 90 -9.17 11.83 -3.11
CA HIS A 90 -9.89 11.51 -1.88
C HIS A 90 -11.35 11.16 -2.15
N ASP A 91 -12.05 12.06 -2.82
CA ASP A 91 -13.51 11.95 -3.00
C ASP A 91 -13.91 10.78 -3.92
N LYS A 92 -13.04 10.42 -4.87
CA LYS A 92 -13.32 9.38 -5.87
C LYS A 92 -12.87 7.97 -5.46
N TYR A 93 -11.81 7.85 -4.69
CA TYR A 93 -11.10 6.58 -4.55
C TYR A 93 -10.89 6.10 -3.12
N ILE A 94 -11.22 6.90 -2.09
CA ILE A 94 -11.03 6.51 -0.68
C ILE A 94 -12.34 6.26 0.00
N GLU A 95 -12.55 5.03 0.47
CA GLU A 95 -13.69 4.62 1.29
C GLU A 95 -13.30 3.46 2.21
N VAL A 96 -13.16 3.74 3.51
CA VAL A 96 -12.90 2.73 4.54
C VAL A 96 -14.18 1.91 4.76
N PRO A 97 -14.12 0.60 4.89
CA PRO A 97 -12.94 -0.27 5.05
C PRO A 97 -12.38 -0.87 3.75
N TYR A 98 -12.90 -0.52 2.58
CA TYR A 98 -12.48 -1.09 1.29
C TYR A 98 -11.12 -0.59 0.86
N THR A 99 -10.77 0.61 1.29
CA THR A 99 -9.47 1.22 1.04
C THR A 99 -8.74 1.53 2.35
N THR A 100 -7.45 1.84 2.25
CA THR A 100 -6.74 2.58 3.30
C THR A 100 -7.45 3.91 3.59
N ALA A 101 -7.25 4.46 4.79
CA ALA A 101 -7.76 5.79 5.14
C ALA A 101 -7.00 6.94 4.44
N PHE A 102 -6.11 6.63 3.52
CA PHE A 102 -5.30 7.58 2.76
C PHE A 102 -5.04 7.04 1.35
N GLY A 103 -4.69 7.94 0.44
CA GLY A 103 -4.23 7.63 -0.91
C GLY A 103 -2.91 8.30 -1.25
N ILE A 104 -2.39 8.02 -2.43
CA ILE A 104 -1.12 8.59 -2.92
C ILE A 104 -1.36 9.35 -4.21
N LEU A 105 -0.89 10.59 -4.23
CA LEU A 105 -0.74 11.40 -5.43
C LEU A 105 0.71 11.25 -5.93
N PHE A 106 0.88 10.54 -7.03
CA PHE A 106 2.18 10.36 -7.66
C PHE A 106 2.49 11.52 -8.61
N LEU A 107 3.62 12.17 -8.38
CA LEU A 107 4.16 13.25 -9.21
C LEU A 107 5.31 12.68 -10.03
N PRO A 108 5.23 12.66 -11.40
CA PRO A 108 6.14 11.86 -12.23
C PRO A 108 7.56 12.44 -12.36
N PHE A 109 7.83 13.63 -11.83
CA PHE A 109 9.13 14.28 -11.88
C PHE A 109 9.60 14.70 -10.50
N GLU A 110 10.86 14.40 -10.16
CA GLU A 110 11.46 14.80 -8.88
C GLU A 110 11.46 16.33 -8.70
N GLY A 111 11.66 17.09 -9.77
CA GLY A 111 11.58 18.56 -9.72
C GLY A 111 10.19 19.07 -9.34
N LEU A 112 9.14 18.50 -9.89
CA LEU A 112 7.76 18.83 -9.51
C LEU A 112 7.47 18.44 -8.07
N TYR A 113 7.88 17.24 -7.65
CA TYR A 113 7.77 16.78 -6.27
C TYR A 113 8.47 17.76 -5.31
N ALA A 114 9.70 18.17 -5.62
CA ALA A 114 10.46 19.12 -4.81
C ALA A 114 9.75 20.47 -4.69
N GLU A 115 9.19 21.00 -5.78
CA GLU A 115 8.43 22.27 -5.75
C GLU A 115 7.17 22.14 -4.87
N VAL A 116 6.43 21.04 -4.95
CA VAL A 116 5.25 20.81 -4.12
C VAL A 116 5.63 20.69 -2.63
N VAL A 117 6.77 20.05 -2.33
CA VAL A 117 7.33 20.02 -0.97
C VAL A 117 7.74 21.42 -0.48
N ASN A 118 8.42 22.18 -1.32
CA ASN A 118 8.85 23.55 -1.00
C ASN A 118 7.68 24.53 -0.77
N CYS A 119 6.52 24.26 -1.36
CA CYS A 119 5.29 24.99 -1.08
C CYS A 119 4.64 24.62 0.28
N GLY A 120 5.18 23.67 1.02
CA GLY A 120 4.63 23.21 2.31
C GLY A 120 3.31 22.42 2.17
N LEU A 121 3.02 21.89 0.99
CA LEU A 121 1.78 21.16 0.72
C LEU A 121 1.65 19.78 1.37
N PRO A 122 2.72 18.99 1.58
CA PRO A 122 2.56 17.61 2.06
C PRO A 122 1.72 17.48 3.34
N GLU A 123 1.98 18.32 4.34
CA GLU A 123 1.24 18.31 5.60
C GLU A 123 -0.22 18.71 5.42
N ILE A 124 -0.47 19.69 4.56
CA ILE A 124 -1.82 20.19 4.25
C ILE A 124 -2.64 19.11 3.53
N LEU A 125 -2.06 18.50 2.50
CA LEU A 125 -2.74 17.47 1.72
C LEU A 125 -3.06 16.23 2.57
N GLN A 126 -2.13 15.85 3.44
CA GLN A 126 -2.33 14.73 4.36
C GLN A 126 -3.41 15.05 5.42
N ARG A 127 -3.37 16.26 6.00
CA ARG A 127 -4.33 16.68 7.03
C ARG A 127 -5.75 16.83 6.46
N ASP A 128 -5.88 17.53 5.32
CA ASP A 128 -7.18 17.97 4.80
C ASP A 128 -7.83 16.92 3.89
N TYR A 129 -7.02 16.16 3.12
CA TYR A 129 -7.51 15.21 2.12
C TYR A 129 -7.04 13.76 2.35
N LYS A 130 -6.20 13.50 3.37
CA LYS A 130 -5.61 12.18 3.59
C LYS A 130 -4.81 11.67 2.38
N ILE A 131 -4.16 12.58 1.67
CA ILE A 131 -3.33 12.27 0.50
C ILE A 131 -1.87 12.52 0.83
N ASN A 132 -1.04 11.53 0.60
CA ASN A 132 0.41 11.65 0.62
C ASN A 132 0.92 11.84 -0.80
N ILE A 133 1.91 12.71 -0.98
CA ILE A 133 2.57 12.87 -2.27
C ILE A 133 3.79 11.96 -2.37
N ALA A 134 4.09 11.50 -3.56
CA ALA A 134 5.30 10.75 -3.85
C ALA A 134 5.87 11.13 -5.21
N GLY A 135 7.17 11.39 -5.28
CA GLY A 135 7.94 11.41 -6.52
C GLY A 135 8.46 10.01 -6.85
N PRO A 136 9.18 9.82 -7.97
CA PRO A 136 9.68 8.51 -8.36
C PRO A 136 10.53 7.82 -7.29
N SER A 137 11.47 8.52 -6.68
CA SER A 137 12.36 7.96 -5.64
C SER A 137 11.61 7.64 -4.35
N THR A 138 10.73 8.52 -3.89
CA THR A 138 9.93 8.29 -2.68
C THR A 138 8.89 7.20 -2.89
N MET A 139 8.31 7.07 -4.09
CA MET A 139 7.43 5.95 -4.45
C MET A 139 8.18 4.62 -4.39
N ALA A 140 9.37 4.54 -5.00
CA ALA A 140 10.18 3.33 -4.94
C ALA A 140 10.53 2.93 -3.50
N ALA A 141 10.90 3.89 -2.65
CA ALA A 141 11.17 3.64 -1.23
C ALA A 141 9.94 3.12 -0.48
N LEU A 142 8.77 3.71 -0.70
CA LEU A 142 7.51 3.27 -0.10
C LEU A 142 7.15 1.84 -0.53
N LEU A 143 7.23 1.55 -1.83
CA LEU A 143 6.89 0.22 -2.36
C LEU A 143 7.86 -0.85 -1.87
N ASN A 144 9.16 -0.53 -1.73
CA ASN A 144 10.13 -1.42 -1.12
C ASN A 144 9.80 -1.71 0.35
N ALA A 145 9.40 -0.70 1.12
CA ALA A 145 8.96 -0.89 2.51
C ALA A 145 7.72 -1.78 2.60
N LEU A 146 6.73 -1.58 1.72
CA LEU A 146 5.54 -2.44 1.61
C LEU A 146 5.93 -3.88 1.25
N GLN A 147 6.85 -4.07 0.28
CA GLN A 147 7.32 -5.39 -0.12
C GLN A 147 8.01 -6.14 1.02
N MET A 148 8.80 -5.45 1.84
CA MET A 148 9.38 -6.03 3.05
C MET A 148 8.29 -6.45 4.05
N GLY A 149 7.27 -5.62 4.24
CA GLY A 149 6.10 -5.94 5.07
C GLY A 149 5.36 -7.19 4.57
N PHE A 150 5.11 -7.32 3.29
CA PHE A 150 4.50 -8.51 2.68
C PHE A 150 5.31 -9.79 2.92
N ARG A 151 6.63 -9.72 2.80
CA ARG A 151 7.53 -10.85 3.09
C ARG A 151 7.44 -11.26 4.56
N THR A 152 7.43 -10.31 5.47
CA THR A 152 7.31 -10.57 6.92
C THR A 152 5.99 -11.25 7.25
N LEU A 153 4.87 -10.76 6.71
CA LEU A 153 3.55 -11.36 6.89
C LEU A 153 3.47 -12.78 6.31
N ALA A 154 4.08 -13.03 5.16
CA ALA A 154 4.14 -14.36 4.56
C ALA A 154 4.91 -15.36 5.44
N ILE A 155 6.02 -14.94 6.05
CA ILE A 155 6.80 -15.76 6.99
C ILE A 155 5.98 -16.06 8.25
N GLN A 156 5.31 -15.06 8.84
CA GLN A 156 4.46 -15.26 10.02
C GLN A 156 3.32 -16.23 9.76
N LYS A 157 2.66 -16.12 8.61
CA LYS A 157 1.59 -17.05 8.21
C LYS A 157 2.11 -18.49 8.12
N ARG A 158 3.25 -18.69 7.45
CA ARG A 158 3.89 -20.01 7.33
C ARG A 158 4.30 -20.57 8.69
N SER A 159 4.85 -19.76 9.59
CA SER A 159 5.17 -20.16 10.96
C SER A 159 3.92 -20.65 11.71
N GLY A 160 2.80 -19.93 11.61
CA GLY A 160 1.53 -20.34 12.21
C GLY A 160 1.04 -21.70 11.70
N GLU A 161 1.13 -21.95 10.40
CA GLU A 161 0.79 -23.25 9.78
C GLU A 161 1.69 -24.38 10.30
N VAL A 162 3.00 -24.14 10.43
CA VAL A 162 3.96 -25.12 10.99
C VAL A 162 3.62 -25.46 12.44
N TRP A 163 3.30 -24.47 13.27
CA TRP A 163 2.91 -24.73 14.66
C TRP A 163 1.61 -25.53 14.78
N GLN A 164 0.64 -25.29 13.89
CA GLN A 164 -0.60 -26.11 13.85
C GLN A 164 -0.30 -27.57 13.48
N ILE A 165 0.56 -27.82 12.50
CA ILE A 165 0.98 -29.17 12.10
C ILE A 165 1.71 -29.86 13.25
N LEU A 166 2.65 -29.18 13.89
CA LEU A 166 3.38 -29.73 15.04
C LEU A 166 2.43 -30.06 16.21
N GLY A 167 1.42 -29.22 16.46
CA GLY A 167 0.37 -29.50 17.46
C GLY A 167 -0.44 -30.75 17.13
N ALA A 168 -0.83 -30.91 15.88
CA ALA A 168 -1.55 -32.12 15.43
C ALA A 168 -0.70 -33.38 15.57
N VAL A 169 0.56 -33.34 15.14
CA VAL A 169 1.52 -34.46 15.28
C VAL A 169 1.70 -34.84 16.76
N LYS A 170 1.89 -33.85 17.65
CA LYS A 170 1.99 -34.11 19.10
C LYS A 170 0.76 -34.85 19.62
N THR A 171 -0.44 -34.42 19.26
CA THR A 171 -1.69 -35.06 19.69
C THR A 171 -1.78 -36.50 19.21
N GLU A 172 -1.37 -36.82 17.99
CA GLU A 172 -1.35 -38.17 17.48
C GLU A 172 -0.34 -39.07 18.23
N PHE A 173 0.85 -38.54 18.56
CA PHE A 173 1.82 -39.25 19.37
C PHE A 173 1.31 -39.54 20.79
N GLU A 174 0.59 -38.63 21.43
CA GLU A 174 -0.03 -38.83 22.75
C GLU A 174 -1.10 -39.92 22.71
N LYS A 175 -1.93 -39.96 21.66
CA LYS A 175 -2.92 -41.04 21.44
C LYS A 175 -2.23 -42.39 21.24
N PHE A 176 -1.17 -42.46 20.46
CA PHE A 176 -0.41 -43.66 20.23
C PHE A 176 0.21 -44.19 21.53
N GLY A 177 0.83 -43.28 22.32
CA GLY A 177 1.39 -43.64 23.64
C GLY A 177 0.37 -44.20 24.60
N SER A 178 -0.82 -43.60 24.67
CA SER A 178 -1.93 -44.12 25.54
C SER A 178 -2.46 -45.47 25.04
N GLY A 179 -2.52 -45.69 23.72
CA GLY A 179 -2.88 -46.96 23.12
C GLY A 179 -1.91 -48.08 23.50
N LEU A 180 -0.60 -47.84 23.44
CA LEU A 180 0.44 -48.77 23.86
C LEU A 180 0.34 -49.12 25.35
N GLN A 181 0.11 -48.14 26.23
CA GLN A 181 -0.09 -48.38 27.66
C GLN A 181 -1.32 -49.28 27.94
N SER A 182 -2.40 -49.07 27.19
CA SER A 182 -3.61 -49.89 27.30
C SER A 182 -3.36 -51.36 26.88
N MET A 183 -2.62 -51.56 25.78
CA MET A 183 -2.22 -52.90 25.32
C MET A 183 -1.29 -53.59 26.32
N GLN A 184 -0.36 -52.87 26.91
CA GLN A 184 0.56 -53.40 27.92
C GLN A 184 -0.20 -53.86 29.18
N ARG A 185 -1.21 -53.13 29.64
CA ARG A 185 -2.10 -53.52 30.74
C ARG A 185 -2.89 -54.80 30.45
N LEU A 186 -3.45 -54.92 29.25
CA LEU A 186 -4.18 -56.10 28.82
C LEU A 186 -3.29 -57.34 28.73
N SER A 187 -2.05 -57.19 28.26
CA SER A 187 -1.06 -58.26 28.19
C SER A 187 -0.65 -58.77 29.59
N LEU A 188 -0.50 -57.87 30.57
CA LEU A 188 -0.17 -58.26 31.96
C LEU A 188 -1.29 -58.99 32.67
N ILE A 189 -2.57 -58.72 32.37
CA ILE A 189 -3.73 -59.37 32.90
C ILE A 189 -3.82 -60.84 32.39
N HIS A 190 -3.49 -61.08 31.13
CA HIS A 190 -3.52 -62.42 30.50
C HIS A 190 -2.36 -63.34 30.91
N ILE A 191 -1.30 -62.85 31.53
CA ILE A 191 -0.15 -63.66 31.99
C ILE A 191 -0.34 -64.12 33.45
N SER A 192 -1.34 -63.61 34.15
CA SER A 192 -1.63 -63.91 35.57
C SER A 192 -2.80 -64.89 35.81
N GLU A 193 -3.37 -65.46 34.73
CA GLU A 193 -4.25 -66.62 34.75
C GLU A 193 -3.47 -67.89 34.33
#